data_b5c8c3fa1dd8de3a4af9ab988d916561
#
_entry.id   b5c8c3fa1dd8de3a4af9ab988d916561
#
_cell.length_a   1.000
_cell.length_b   1.000
_cell.length_c   1.000
_cell.angle_alpha   90.00
_cell.angle_beta   90.00
_cell.angle_gamma   90.00
#
_symmetry.space_group_name_H-M   'P 1'
#
loop_
_entity.id
_entity.type
_entity.pdbx_description
1 polymer ?
#
loop_
_entity_poly.entity_id
_entity_poly.type
_entity_poly.pdbx_seq_one_letter_code
_entity_poly.pdbx_strand_id
1 'polypeptide(L)'
;MRLTADSGSQIYYSTGGSYKLYTKTLKITKNTTLKFYAQKNGAKSKTVTVKYKLTPKVKVTNAGGNYDSAVTVKLSSTASGVKFYYTLDGSKPTKSSALYTTKGITVSKSAKLRVLAAKTGWSGKYLAEEYTISGSEETSTLSGENILEDYKSKYAYNTLTAKQKKLYEVIYNGAAAHKDNLNVAGEGFTENDMDKAYWAFDYDNPQFFWLANGYRFTTMGGEIISVNMVYSRSAAEAAKIQPLFDAAAQKVIDKALAQDNLFDRVLVIHDAITEMTTYNAKAPSYKSEADGPLVYGEALCEGYAKAFMYLCQSVGIQCFCVAGYAGEDHMWNMLQLDGEWYHMDTTWDDSGTYEYFCVPDSQMFADHTLRNTFPVPKSTATKYSYSEVMGITTYTDVNSAYNGLVEQAAKNYKNGVHETTIYVKQGIMNSLMAKVNQQQFFADLREQGCDSNGWRSSSTSKSLTITLT
;
A
#
# COMPACT_ATOMS: atom_id res chain seq x y z
N MET A 1 28.49 -41.68 -10.87
CA MET A 1 28.57 -42.71 -9.79
C MET A 1 28.96 -44.04 -10.43
N ARG A 2 29.83 -44.78 -9.79
CA ARG A 2 30.26 -46.10 -10.24
C ARG A 2 29.77 -47.17 -9.26
N LEU A 3 29.21 -48.25 -9.78
CA LEU A 3 28.85 -49.45 -8.99
C LEU A 3 29.88 -50.52 -9.26
N THR A 4 30.21 -51.28 -8.24
CA THR A 4 31.17 -52.41 -8.31
C THR A 4 30.58 -53.63 -7.62
N ALA A 5 30.91 -54.79 -8.12
CA ALA A 5 30.58 -56.10 -7.53
C ALA A 5 31.76 -57.06 -7.75
N ASP A 6 31.66 -58.23 -7.17
CA ASP A 6 32.68 -59.29 -7.33
C ASP A 6 32.86 -59.71 -8.79
N SER A 7 34.03 -60.19 -9.13
CA SER A 7 34.36 -60.63 -10.48
C SER A 7 33.37 -61.67 -11.00
N GLY A 8 32.92 -61.50 -12.25
CA GLY A 8 31.94 -62.35 -12.89
C GLY A 8 30.48 -62.08 -12.51
N SER A 9 30.21 -61.06 -11.70
CA SER A 9 28.83 -60.62 -11.37
C SER A 9 28.35 -59.56 -12.33
N GLN A 10 27.05 -59.61 -12.67
CA GLN A 10 26.33 -58.53 -13.34
C GLN A 10 25.61 -57.69 -12.31
N ILE A 11 25.63 -56.36 -12.47
CA ILE A 11 24.91 -55.43 -11.58
C ILE A 11 23.63 -54.95 -12.29
N TYR A 12 22.51 -55.01 -11.59
CA TYR A 12 21.24 -54.51 -12.04
C TYR A 12 20.84 -53.31 -11.18
N TYR A 13 20.34 -52.24 -11.76
CA TYR A 13 19.92 -51.03 -11.06
C TYR A 13 18.59 -50.51 -11.51
N SER A 14 17.92 -49.77 -10.62
CA SER A 14 16.71 -49.01 -10.90
C SER A 14 16.81 -47.62 -10.27
N THR A 15 16.37 -46.59 -10.99
CA THR A 15 16.21 -45.21 -10.48
C THR A 15 14.72 -44.83 -10.39
N GLY A 16 13.83 -45.80 -10.39
CA GLY A 16 12.38 -45.76 -10.49
C GLY A 16 11.93 -46.61 -11.68
N GLY A 17 11.03 -47.55 -11.49
CA GLY A 17 10.57 -48.53 -12.48
C GLY A 17 11.41 -49.83 -12.50
N SER A 18 11.48 -50.49 -13.68
CA SER A 18 12.17 -51.80 -13.84
C SER A 18 13.68 -51.69 -13.69
N TYR A 19 14.32 -52.82 -13.28
CA TYR A 19 15.77 -52.95 -13.16
C TYR A 19 16.40 -53.05 -14.57
N LYS A 20 17.56 -52.39 -14.74
CA LYS A 20 18.37 -52.40 -15.96
C LYS A 20 19.78 -52.90 -15.64
N LEU A 21 20.42 -53.55 -16.62
CA LEU A 21 21.81 -53.96 -16.50
C LEU A 21 22.72 -52.72 -16.42
N TYR A 22 23.64 -52.70 -15.47
CA TYR A 22 24.61 -51.64 -15.31
C TYR A 22 25.83 -51.88 -16.23
N THR A 23 25.96 -51.02 -17.24
CA THR A 23 27.05 -51.11 -18.24
C THR A 23 27.99 -49.90 -18.21
N LYS A 24 27.55 -48.76 -17.63
CA LYS A 24 28.32 -47.51 -17.59
C LYS A 24 27.97 -46.70 -16.36
N THR A 25 28.88 -45.79 -16.02
CA THR A 25 28.69 -44.86 -14.88
C THR A 25 27.35 -44.12 -14.95
N LEU A 26 26.68 -44.03 -13.79
CA LEU A 26 25.43 -43.33 -13.67
C LEU A 26 25.67 -41.86 -13.33
N LYS A 27 24.98 -40.95 -14.08
CA LYS A 27 24.93 -39.52 -13.79
C LYS A 27 23.63 -39.22 -13.04
N ILE A 28 23.71 -38.80 -11.80
CA ILE A 28 22.55 -38.40 -11.01
C ILE A 28 22.34 -36.91 -11.23
N THR A 29 21.21 -36.53 -11.87
CA THR A 29 20.89 -35.15 -12.27
C THR A 29 19.68 -34.58 -11.54
N LYS A 30 18.97 -35.40 -10.77
CA LYS A 30 17.81 -35.03 -9.94
C LYS A 30 17.78 -35.90 -8.68
N ASN A 31 16.95 -35.54 -7.72
CA ASN A 31 16.74 -36.38 -6.55
C ASN A 31 16.34 -37.78 -6.99
N THR A 32 17.09 -38.78 -6.56
CA THR A 32 16.99 -40.15 -7.06
C THR A 32 17.08 -41.15 -5.94
N THR A 33 16.16 -42.09 -5.89
CA THR A 33 16.34 -43.30 -5.11
C THR A 33 16.87 -44.36 -6.03
N LEU A 34 18.17 -44.71 -5.83
CA LEU A 34 18.85 -45.77 -6.57
C LEU A 34 18.70 -47.06 -5.81
N LYS A 35 18.22 -48.12 -6.46
CA LYS A 35 18.22 -49.47 -5.96
C LYS A 35 19.10 -50.32 -6.88
N PHE A 36 19.96 -51.19 -6.34
CA PHE A 36 20.75 -52.08 -7.15
C PHE A 36 21.06 -53.37 -6.42
N TYR A 37 21.30 -54.40 -7.19
CA TYR A 37 21.78 -55.72 -6.71
C TYR A 37 22.77 -56.31 -7.72
N ALA A 38 23.60 -57.24 -7.26
CA ALA A 38 24.46 -58.04 -8.12
C ALA A 38 23.81 -59.41 -8.35
N GLN A 39 24.09 -60.03 -9.53
CA GLN A 39 23.63 -61.36 -9.89
C GLN A 39 24.80 -62.16 -10.47
N LYS A 40 25.01 -63.38 -9.99
CA LYS A 40 26.02 -64.30 -10.51
C LYS A 40 25.43 -65.71 -10.50
N ASN A 41 25.56 -66.44 -11.63
CA ASN A 41 25.06 -67.81 -11.80
C ASN A 41 23.59 -67.98 -11.32
N GLY A 42 22.70 -67.04 -11.62
CA GLY A 42 21.30 -67.07 -11.22
C GLY A 42 21.01 -66.54 -9.81
N ALA A 43 21.97 -66.54 -8.90
CA ALA A 43 21.83 -66.06 -7.52
C ALA A 43 21.89 -64.54 -7.45
N LYS A 44 20.96 -63.90 -6.68
CA LYS A 44 20.88 -62.48 -6.47
C LYS A 44 21.35 -62.08 -5.08
N SER A 45 22.14 -60.99 -5.01
CA SER A 45 22.45 -60.35 -3.72
C SER A 45 21.24 -59.63 -3.10
N LYS A 46 21.37 -59.24 -1.84
CA LYS A 46 20.43 -58.26 -1.24
C LYS A 46 20.41 -56.97 -2.06
N THR A 47 19.24 -56.35 -2.20
CA THR A 47 19.08 -55.06 -2.86
C THR A 47 19.63 -53.97 -1.95
N VAL A 48 20.55 -53.16 -2.46
CA VAL A 48 21.04 -51.95 -1.84
C VAL A 48 20.19 -50.79 -2.29
N THR A 49 19.78 -49.94 -1.36
CA THR A 49 19.00 -48.71 -1.66
C THR A 49 19.75 -47.47 -1.18
N VAL A 50 20.02 -46.54 -2.09
CA VAL A 50 20.71 -45.27 -1.79
C VAL A 50 19.83 -44.10 -2.27
N LYS A 51 19.61 -43.13 -1.38
CA LYS A 51 18.84 -41.90 -1.71
C LYS A 51 19.80 -40.75 -1.96
N TYR A 52 19.75 -40.19 -3.16
CA TYR A 52 20.50 -38.97 -3.54
C TYR A 52 19.58 -37.78 -3.45
N LYS A 53 19.96 -36.79 -2.63
CA LYS A 53 19.33 -35.47 -2.58
C LYS A 53 20.31 -34.45 -3.15
N LEU A 54 19.92 -33.79 -4.23
CA LEU A 54 20.64 -32.67 -4.83
C LEU A 54 20.03 -31.35 -4.34
N THR A 55 20.88 -30.43 -3.94
CA THR A 55 20.48 -29.08 -3.52
C THR A 55 21.33 -28.05 -4.25
N PRO A 56 20.75 -26.88 -4.65
CA PRO A 56 21.53 -25.81 -5.24
C PRO A 56 22.60 -25.29 -4.28
N LYS A 57 23.79 -25.02 -4.78
CA LYS A 57 24.76 -24.18 -4.06
C LYS A 57 24.42 -22.72 -4.36
N VAL A 58 24.26 -21.90 -3.34
CA VAL A 58 23.95 -20.47 -3.47
C VAL A 58 25.17 -19.67 -3.06
N LYS A 59 25.54 -18.69 -3.89
CA LYS A 59 26.52 -17.66 -3.56
C LYS A 59 25.77 -16.33 -3.48
N VAL A 60 26.02 -15.59 -2.42
CA VAL A 60 25.52 -14.24 -2.17
C VAL A 60 26.68 -13.27 -2.33
N THR A 61 26.47 -12.18 -3.03
CA THR A 61 27.37 -11.03 -3.08
C THR A 61 26.76 -9.93 -2.25
N ASN A 62 27.55 -9.23 -1.45
CA ASN A 62 27.08 -8.32 -0.41
C ASN A 62 26.16 -9.08 0.58
N ALA A 63 26.75 -10.04 1.28
CA ALA A 63 26.05 -10.83 2.31
C ALA A 63 25.58 -9.95 3.48
N GLY A 64 24.76 -10.48 4.36
CA GLY A 64 24.28 -9.79 5.55
C GLY A 64 25.39 -9.13 6.37
N GLY A 65 25.08 -8.00 6.96
CA GLY A 65 26.02 -7.17 7.72
C GLY A 65 25.52 -5.74 7.89
N ASN A 66 26.42 -4.87 8.38
CA ASN A 66 26.15 -3.44 8.55
C ASN A 66 26.62 -2.68 7.32
N TYR A 67 25.79 -1.82 6.81
CA TYR A 67 26.04 -0.94 5.64
C TYR A 67 25.61 0.47 5.96
N ASP A 68 26.36 1.47 5.48
CA ASP A 68 26.04 2.88 5.69
C ASP A 68 25.02 3.43 4.68
N SER A 69 24.68 2.67 3.65
CA SER A 69 23.71 3.03 2.61
C SER A 69 23.10 1.79 1.96
N ALA A 70 22.09 1.98 1.13
CA ALA A 70 21.43 0.93 0.37
C ALA A 70 22.42 0.02 -0.36
N VAL A 71 22.24 -1.30 -0.27
CA VAL A 71 23.10 -2.32 -0.86
C VAL A 71 22.33 -3.20 -1.84
N THR A 72 22.94 -3.49 -3.00
CA THR A 72 22.35 -4.42 -3.96
C THR A 72 22.95 -5.82 -3.76
N VAL A 73 22.10 -6.76 -3.37
CA VAL A 73 22.43 -8.17 -3.17
C VAL A 73 22.31 -8.93 -4.48
N LYS A 74 23.33 -9.69 -4.84
CA LYS A 74 23.28 -10.57 -6.02
C LYS A 74 23.38 -12.03 -5.62
N LEU A 75 22.54 -12.86 -6.23
CA LEU A 75 22.46 -14.30 -5.99
C LEU A 75 22.93 -15.05 -7.25
N SER A 76 23.71 -16.10 -7.03
CA SER A 76 24.16 -16.97 -8.11
C SER A 76 24.24 -18.44 -7.66
N SER A 77 24.26 -19.35 -8.64
CA SER A 77 24.48 -20.77 -8.40
C SER A 77 25.35 -21.37 -9.52
N THR A 78 26.21 -22.31 -9.18
CA THR A 78 26.99 -23.09 -10.15
C THR A 78 26.12 -24.05 -10.97
N ALA A 79 24.92 -24.36 -10.51
CA ALA A 79 23.98 -25.22 -11.19
C ALA A 79 23.07 -24.37 -12.12
N SER A 80 23.05 -24.67 -13.41
CA SER A 80 22.16 -24.02 -14.38
C SER A 80 20.68 -24.29 -14.05
N GLY A 81 19.79 -23.34 -14.39
CA GLY A 81 18.34 -23.47 -14.23
C GLY A 81 17.84 -23.43 -12.77
N VAL A 82 18.62 -22.85 -11.87
CA VAL A 82 18.18 -22.51 -10.52
C VAL A 82 17.42 -21.19 -10.58
N LYS A 83 16.22 -21.16 -9.97
CA LYS A 83 15.44 -19.95 -9.71
C LYS A 83 15.57 -19.60 -8.23
N PHE A 84 15.68 -18.31 -7.92
CA PHE A 84 15.70 -17.82 -6.55
C PHE A 84 14.42 -17.05 -6.28
N TYR A 85 13.74 -17.39 -5.21
CA TYR A 85 12.58 -16.68 -4.68
C TYR A 85 12.98 -16.09 -3.32
N TYR A 86 12.53 -14.87 -3.02
CA TYR A 86 12.99 -14.22 -1.80
C TYR A 86 11.89 -13.42 -1.10
N THR A 87 12.16 -13.12 0.18
CA THR A 87 11.42 -12.18 1.02
C THR A 87 12.43 -11.29 1.76
N LEU A 88 12.03 -10.07 2.15
CA LEU A 88 12.88 -9.14 2.90
C LEU A 88 12.41 -8.92 4.34
N ASP A 89 11.24 -9.45 4.70
CA ASP A 89 10.59 -9.36 6.01
C ASP A 89 10.97 -10.50 6.97
N GLY A 90 11.82 -11.43 6.53
CA GLY A 90 12.19 -12.61 7.30
C GLY A 90 11.21 -13.78 7.21
N SER A 91 10.08 -13.63 6.51
CA SER A 91 9.14 -14.71 6.23
C SER A 91 9.78 -15.81 5.37
N LYS A 92 9.26 -17.03 5.43
CA LYS A 92 9.80 -18.16 4.67
C LYS A 92 9.36 -18.09 3.21
N PRO A 93 10.28 -17.86 2.24
CA PRO A 93 9.92 -17.75 0.84
C PRO A 93 9.39 -19.07 0.27
N THR A 94 8.44 -18.95 -0.63
CA THR A 94 7.84 -20.02 -1.43
C THR A 94 8.09 -19.77 -2.91
N LYS A 95 7.56 -20.62 -3.79
CA LYS A 95 7.61 -20.37 -5.23
C LYS A 95 6.66 -19.26 -5.71
N SER A 96 5.81 -18.78 -4.84
CA SER A 96 4.92 -17.62 -5.07
C SER A 96 5.53 -16.30 -4.58
N SER A 97 6.66 -16.35 -3.86
CA SER A 97 7.40 -15.16 -3.41
C SER A 97 8.13 -14.48 -4.57
N ALA A 98 8.59 -13.25 -4.35
CA ALA A 98 9.28 -12.44 -5.35
C ALA A 98 10.40 -13.22 -6.05
N LEU A 99 10.42 -13.17 -7.38
CA LEU A 99 11.42 -13.86 -8.21
C LEU A 99 12.64 -12.95 -8.39
N TYR A 100 13.81 -13.46 -8.02
CA TYR A 100 15.08 -12.78 -8.24
C TYR A 100 15.38 -12.61 -9.74
N THR A 101 15.80 -11.41 -10.11
CA THR A 101 16.26 -11.06 -11.46
C THR A 101 17.74 -10.65 -11.43
N THR A 102 18.36 -10.56 -12.61
CA THR A 102 19.76 -10.11 -12.75
C THR A 102 20.02 -8.68 -12.28
N LYS A 103 18.95 -7.87 -12.09
CA LYS A 103 19.07 -6.53 -11.49
C LYS A 103 19.60 -6.59 -10.06
N GLY A 104 19.35 -7.69 -9.34
CA GLY A 104 19.70 -7.86 -7.93
C GLY A 104 18.52 -7.57 -7.00
N ILE A 105 18.77 -7.69 -5.69
CA ILE A 105 17.81 -7.31 -4.63
C ILE A 105 18.39 -6.06 -3.97
N THR A 106 17.71 -4.93 -4.08
CA THR A 106 18.11 -3.72 -3.36
C THR A 106 17.61 -3.81 -1.92
N VAL A 107 18.53 -3.66 -0.97
CA VAL A 107 18.25 -3.57 0.46
C VAL A 107 18.61 -2.14 0.87
N SER A 108 17.60 -1.30 0.97
CA SER A 108 17.75 0.14 1.28
C SER A 108 17.57 0.46 2.76
N LYS A 109 17.10 -0.48 3.56
CA LYS A 109 16.91 -0.39 5.01
C LYS A 109 17.27 -1.72 5.66
N SER A 110 17.36 -1.73 6.99
CA SER A 110 17.56 -2.96 7.76
C SER A 110 16.49 -4.00 7.42
N ALA A 111 16.90 -5.20 7.06
CA ALA A 111 16.03 -6.25 6.55
C ALA A 111 16.51 -7.66 6.88
N LYS A 112 15.57 -8.60 6.92
CA LYS A 112 15.85 -10.03 7.07
C LYS A 112 15.57 -10.74 5.74
N LEU A 113 16.58 -10.80 4.87
CA LEU A 113 16.47 -11.49 3.59
C LEU A 113 16.40 -13.01 3.81
N ARG A 114 15.38 -13.64 3.27
CA ARG A 114 15.24 -15.08 3.14
C ARG A 114 15.20 -15.46 1.68
N VAL A 115 15.90 -16.51 1.29
CA VAL A 115 15.98 -16.96 -0.10
C VAL A 115 15.66 -18.44 -0.19
N LEU A 116 14.82 -18.81 -1.15
CA LEU A 116 14.61 -20.19 -1.62
C LEU A 116 15.27 -20.37 -2.99
N ALA A 117 16.35 -21.10 -3.06
CA ALA A 117 16.91 -21.57 -4.33
C ALA A 117 16.23 -22.86 -4.75
N ALA A 118 15.52 -22.84 -5.88
CA ALA A 118 14.74 -23.97 -6.37
C ALA A 118 15.17 -24.39 -7.78
N LYS A 119 15.24 -25.72 -8.00
CA LYS A 119 15.46 -26.33 -9.31
C LYS A 119 14.60 -27.57 -9.44
N THR A 120 13.97 -27.73 -10.59
CA THR A 120 13.09 -28.90 -10.86
C THR A 120 13.84 -30.22 -10.63
N GLY A 121 13.24 -31.08 -9.83
CA GLY A 121 13.81 -32.38 -9.47
C GLY A 121 14.88 -32.35 -8.38
N TRP A 122 15.19 -31.20 -7.80
CA TRP A 122 16.12 -31.04 -6.69
C TRP A 122 15.37 -30.66 -5.41
N SER A 123 16.01 -30.86 -4.26
CA SER A 123 15.53 -30.29 -2.98
C SER A 123 15.84 -28.80 -2.95
N GLY A 124 14.90 -27.98 -2.49
CA GLY A 124 15.13 -26.55 -2.30
C GLY A 124 16.21 -26.29 -1.24
N LYS A 125 16.96 -25.21 -1.42
CA LYS A 125 17.92 -24.70 -0.43
C LYS A 125 17.43 -23.35 0.07
N TYR A 126 17.28 -23.21 1.37
CA TYR A 126 16.99 -21.94 2.03
C TYR A 126 18.28 -21.28 2.50
N LEU A 127 18.32 -19.95 2.42
CA LEU A 127 19.36 -19.08 2.92
C LEU A 127 18.70 -17.96 3.74
N ALA A 128 19.43 -17.40 4.70
CA ALA A 128 19.01 -16.28 5.53
C ALA A 128 20.19 -15.34 5.69
N GLU A 129 19.96 -14.06 5.47
CA GLU A 129 20.90 -12.97 5.68
C GLU A 129 20.19 -11.84 6.42
N GLU A 130 20.89 -11.16 7.33
CA GLU A 130 20.38 -10.00 8.05
C GLU A 130 21.22 -8.78 7.69
N TYR A 131 20.55 -7.69 7.34
CA TYR A 131 21.16 -6.43 6.94
C TYR A 131 20.79 -5.35 7.95
N THR A 132 21.77 -4.58 8.38
CA THR A 132 21.58 -3.33 9.13
C THR A 132 22.07 -2.19 8.26
N ILE A 133 21.22 -1.23 7.94
CA ILE A 133 21.56 -0.05 7.16
C ILE A 133 21.54 1.16 8.10
N SER A 134 22.71 1.75 8.37
CA SER A 134 22.86 2.84 9.35
C SER A 134 22.70 4.24 8.78
N GLY A 135 22.72 4.42 7.46
CA GLY A 135 22.61 5.71 6.78
C GLY A 135 21.26 5.99 6.12
N SER A 136 20.22 5.19 6.41
CA SER A 136 18.89 5.51 5.91
C SER A 136 18.28 6.59 6.79
N GLU A 137 18.11 7.82 6.29
CA GLU A 137 16.96 8.63 6.68
C GLU A 137 15.74 7.70 6.59
N GLU A 138 14.90 7.65 7.62
CA GLU A 138 13.70 6.79 7.65
C GLU A 138 12.77 7.15 6.49
N THR A 139 13.04 6.59 5.32
CA THR A 139 12.03 6.46 4.29
C THR A 139 11.11 5.34 4.76
N SER A 140 9.89 5.69 5.11
CA SER A 140 8.85 4.75 5.56
C SER A 140 8.57 3.77 4.43
N THR A 141 9.25 2.64 4.47
CA THR A 141 9.04 1.56 3.52
C THR A 141 8.20 0.50 4.19
N LEU A 142 7.19 0.03 3.52
CA LEU A 142 6.36 -1.18 3.68
C LEU A 142 6.66 -2.08 4.91
N SER A 143 6.86 -1.50 6.10
CA SER A 143 7.03 -2.35 7.29
C SER A 143 5.72 -3.12 7.58
N GLY A 144 4.57 -2.57 7.19
CA GLY A 144 3.28 -3.05 7.65
C GLY A 144 3.15 -2.95 9.17
N GLU A 145 4.13 -2.33 9.81
CA GLU A 145 4.16 -2.13 11.24
C GLU A 145 3.17 -1.01 11.59
N ASN A 146 2.22 -1.35 12.44
CA ASN A 146 1.19 -0.41 12.88
C ASN A 146 1.85 0.76 13.64
N ILE A 147 1.68 1.99 13.12
CA ILE A 147 2.20 3.22 13.74
C ILE A 147 1.10 4.03 14.42
N LEU A 148 -0.12 3.50 14.49
CA LEU A 148 -1.29 4.21 14.99
C LEU A 148 -1.08 4.75 16.40
N GLU A 149 -0.48 3.96 17.28
CA GLU A 149 -0.23 4.32 18.67
C GLU A 149 1.12 5.03 18.92
N ASP A 150 1.99 5.08 17.90
CA ASP A 150 3.28 5.75 18.01
C ASP A 150 3.19 7.23 17.59
N TYR A 151 2.58 8.06 18.44
CA TYR A 151 2.43 9.49 18.15
C TYR A 151 3.76 10.22 17.95
N LYS A 152 4.88 9.69 18.48
CA LYS A 152 6.21 10.31 18.33
C LYS A 152 6.78 10.17 16.91
N SER A 153 6.32 9.19 16.15
CA SER A 153 6.68 9.01 14.75
C SER A 153 5.82 9.87 13.80
N LYS A 154 4.68 10.42 14.27
CA LYS A 154 3.71 11.10 13.42
C LYS A 154 4.17 12.48 12.96
N TYR A 155 3.71 12.88 11.77
CA TYR A 155 4.17 14.10 11.12
C TYR A 155 3.83 15.36 11.90
N ALA A 156 2.55 15.59 12.25
CA ALA A 156 2.14 16.83 12.88
C ALA A 156 2.78 17.01 14.27
N TYR A 157 2.89 15.94 15.08
CA TYR A 157 3.65 15.97 16.33
C TYR A 157 5.09 16.47 16.11
N ASN A 158 5.76 16.01 15.04
CA ASN A 158 7.16 16.36 14.80
C ASN A 158 7.36 17.79 14.31
N THR A 159 6.33 18.50 13.89
CA THR A 159 6.38 19.93 13.54
C THR A 159 6.33 20.84 14.78
N LEU A 160 5.95 20.31 15.94
CA LEU A 160 5.73 21.08 17.18
C LEU A 160 7.05 21.42 17.90
N THR A 161 7.05 22.56 18.59
CA THR A 161 8.11 22.91 19.55
C THR A 161 8.08 21.96 20.75
N ALA A 162 9.17 21.86 21.51
CA ALA A 162 9.23 21.02 22.72
C ALA A 162 8.11 21.32 23.73
N LYS A 163 7.72 22.59 23.86
CA LYS A 163 6.63 23.04 24.74
C LYS A 163 5.27 22.53 24.22
N GLN A 164 5.02 22.68 22.92
CA GLN A 164 3.79 22.21 22.29
C GLN A 164 3.68 20.68 22.29
N LYS A 165 4.80 19.97 22.09
CA LYS A 165 4.88 18.50 22.23
C LYS A 165 4.46 18.04 23.63
N LYS A 166 4.91 18.74 24.68
CA LYS A 166 4.48 18.44 26.06
C LYS A 166 2.97 18.59 26.22
N LEU A 167 2.37 19.63 25.65
CA LEU A 167 0.92 19.83 25.71
C LEU A 167 0.17 18.76 24.88
N TYR A 168 0.65 18.44 23.70
CA TYR A 168 0.13 17.34 22.89
C TYR A 168 0.12 16.00 23.65
N GLU A 169 1.21 15.67 24.36
CA GLU A 169 1.31 14.45 25.16
C GLU A 169 0.29 14.43 26.32
N VAL A 170 0.04 15.59 26.94
CA VAL A 170 -1.00 15.73 27.97
C VAL A 170 -2.39 15.47 27.36
N ILE A 171 -2.67 16.05 26.20
CA ILE A 171 -3.93 15.87 25.47
C ILE A 171 -4.11 14.42 25.06
N TYR A 172 -3.08 13.80 24.46
CA TYR A 172 -3.08 12.39 24.04
C TYR A 172 -3.42 11.44 25.19
N ASN A 173 -2.71 11.57 26.31
CA ASN A 173 -2.94 10.75 27.50
C ASN A 173 -4.32 11.02 28.13
N GLY A 174 -4.80 12.26 28.04
CA GLY A 174 -6.14 12.65 28.49
C GLY A 174 -7.23 11.99 27.67
N ALA A 175 -7.11 12.05 26.33
CA ALA A 175 -8.03 11.43 25.38
C ALA A 175 -8.07 9.90 25.53
N ALA A 176 -6.91 9.26 25.64
CA ALA A 176 -6.79 7.82 25.85
C ALA A 176 -7.44 7.35 27.17
N ALA A 177 -7.41 8.19 28.19
CA ALA A 177 -7.99 7.89 29.52
C ALA A 177 -9.41 8.46 29.72
N HIS A 178 -10.05 9.04 28.67
CA HIS A 178 -11.36 9.72 28.76
C HIS A 178 -11.44 10.74 29.93
N LYS A 179 -10.40 11.53 30.14
CA LYS A 179 -10.36 12.56 31.19
C LYS A 179 -11.00 13.87 30.71
N ASP A 180 -12.01 14.35 31.42
CA ASP A 180 -12.71 15.59 31.05
C ASP A 180 -11.84 16.84 31.27
N ASN A 181 -11.00 16.85 32.34
CA ASN A 181 -10.17 17.98 32.68
C ASN A 181 -8.70 17.59 32.88
N LEU A 182 -7.83 18.33 32.23
CA LEU A 182 -6.37 18.16 32.26
C LEU A 182 -5.76 19.38 32.94
N ASN A 183 -5.22 19.21 34.13
CA ASN A 183 -4.51 20.27 34.86
C ASN A 183 -3.14 20.50 34.20
N VAL A 184 -2.88 21.72 33.76
CA VAL A 184 -1.61 22.16 33.12
C VAL A 184 -1.08 23.45 33.77
N ALA A 185 -1.54 23.78 34.98
CA ALA A 185 -1.10 24.97 35.71
C ALA A 185 0.41 24.96 35.98
N GLY A 186 1.05 26.11 35.80
CA GLY A 186 2.48 26.28 36.00
C GLY A 186 3.39 25.84 34.83
N GLU A 187 2.80 25.36 33.74
CA GLU A 187 3.54 24.96 32.54
C GLU A 187 3.76 26.12 31.56
N GLY A 188 3.09 27.26 31.80
CA GLY A 188 3.21 28.47 30.99
C GLY A 188 2.63 28.36 29.57
N PHE A 189 1.70 27.43 29.32
CA PHE A 189 1.09 27.28 27.98
C PHE A 189 0.24 28.49 27.61
N THR A 190 0.34 28.90 26.35
CA THR A 190 -0.45 29.97 25.73
C THR A 190 -1.56 29.44 24.86
N GLU A 191 -2.51 30.28 24.46
CA GLU A 191 -3.56 29.92 23.48
C GLU A 191 -2.95 29.43 22.14
N ASN A 192 -1.86 30.07 21.68
CA ASN A 192 -1.17 29.61 20.46
C ASN A 192 -0.51 28.23 20.64
N ASP A 193 0.00 27.91 21.84
CA ASP A 193 0.51 26.55 22.10
C ASP A 193 -0.64 25.54 22.07
N MET A 194 -1.80 25.90 22.63
CA MET A 194 -2.98 25.05 22.65
C MET A 194 -3.52 24.79 21.25
N ASP A 195 -3.69 25.84 20.46
CA ASP A 195 -4.19 25.73 19.09
C ASP A 195 -3.31 24.76 18.25
N LYS A 196 -1.98 24.99 18.28
CA LYS A 196 -1.06 24.14 17.53
C LYS A 196 -1.00 22.71 18.06
N ALA A 197 -0.96 22.52 19.37
CA ALA A 197 -0.86 21.19 19.96
C ALA A 197 -2.15 20.38 19.74
N TYR A 198 -3.32 21.00 19.88
CA TYR A 198 -4.60 20.33 19.72
C TYR A 198 -4.85 19.92 18.25
N TRP A 199 -4.69 20.83 17.31
CA TRP A 199 -4.91 20.49 15.91
C TRP A 199 -3.87 19.51 15.36
N ALA A 200 -2.63 19.58 15.82
CA ALA A 200 -1.65 18.54 15.50
C ALA A 200 -2.07 17.18 16.07
N PHE A 201 -2.60 17.16 17.31
CA PHE A 201 -3.12 15.95 17.94
C PHE A 201 -4.33 15.38 17.20
N ASP A 202 -5.33 16.19 16.90
CA ASP A 202 -6.56 15.75 16.22
C ASP A 202 -6.29 15.21 14.80
N TYR A 203 -5.37 15.88 14.07
CA TYR A 203 -5.05 15.51 12.68
C TYR A 203 -4.03 14.38 12.55
N ASP A 204 -3.50 13.88 13.66
CA ASP A 204 -2.59 12.73 13.71
C ASP A 204 -3.24 11.46 14.32
N ASN A 205 -4.36 11.58 15.08
CA ASN A 205 -4.84 10.50 15.95
C ASN A 205 -6.30 10.10 15.71
N PRO A 206 -6.59 9.43 14.60
CA PRO A 206 -7.94 9.03 14.21
C PRO A 206 -8.55 7.94 15.10
N GLN A 207 -7.76 7.29 15.93
CA GLN A 207 -8.21 6.24 16.84
C GLN A 207 -9.11 6.76 17.97
N PHE A 208 -9.08 8.07 18.24
CA PHE A 208 -9.89 8.67 19.30
C PHE A 208 -11.26 9.14 18.80
N PHE A 209 -11.99 8.28 18.10
CA PHE A 209 -13.29 8.59 17.48
C PHE A 209 -14.39 9.03 18.47
N TRP A 210 -14.13 8.97 19.76
CA TRP A 210 -15.03 9.44 20.81
C TRP A 210 -14.88 10.92 21.16
N LEU A 211 -13.90 11.60 20.58
CA LEU A 211 -13.73 13.04 20.73
C LEU A 211 -14.78 13.80 19.92
N ALA A 212 -15.07 15.02 20.34
CA ALA A 212 -15.77 16.01 19.52
C ALA A 212 -14.77 17.01 18.96
N ASN A 213 -15.10 17.64 17.84
CA ASN A 213 -14.28 18.70 17.29
C ASN A 213 -14.18 19.89 18.24
N GLY A 214 -12.95 20.20 18.64
CA GLY A 214 -12.64 21.36 19.45
C GLY A 214 -12.32 21.03 20.92
N TYR A 215 -11.94 22.06 21.62
CA TYR A 215 -11.48 22.03 22.99
C TYR A 215 -11.96 23.27 23.75
N ARG A 216 -11.88 23.21 25.07
CA ARG A 216 -12.07 24.36 25.97
C ARG A 216 -10.89 24.44 26.91
N PHE A 217 -10.57 25.64 27.35
CA PHE A 217 -9.49 25.83 28.34
C PHE A 217 -9.85 26.96 29.30
N THR A 218 -9.18 26.96 30.43
CA THR A 218 -9.26 28.04 31.45
C THR A 218 -7.91 28.72 31.54
N THR A 219 -7.90 30.05 31.56
CA THR A 219 -6.69 30.84 31.74
C THR A 219 -6.66 31.56 33.07
N MET A 220 -5.45 31.79 33.58
CA MET A 220 -5.17 32.65 34.72
C MET A 220 -3.85 33.39 34.47
N GLY A 221 -3.88 34.72 34.55
CA GLY A 221 -2.67 35.54 34.30
C GLY A 221 -2.13 35.43 32.88
N GLY A 222 -2.95 35.05 31.88
CA GLY A 222 -2.52 34.87 30.50
C GLY A 222 -1.98 33.48 30.16
N GLU A 223 -1.91 32.59 31.15
CA GLU A 223 -1.48 31.20 30.97
C GLU A 223 -2.67 30.25 31.03
N ILE A 224 -2.65 29.17 30.27
CA ILE A 224 -3.62 28.08 30.34
C ILE A 224 -3.31 27.25 31.59
N ILE A 225 -4.30 27.11 32.47
CA ILE A 225 -4.20 26.34 33.73
C ILE A 225 -4.93 25.01 33.65
N SER A 226 -5.92 24.87 32.76
CA SER A 226 -6.59 23.59 32.50
C SER A 226 -7.09 23.50 31.07
N VAL A 227 -7.09 22.28 30.52
CA VAL A 227 -7.71 21.94 29.23
C VAL A 227 -8.90 21.04 29.50
N ASN A 228 -10.06 21.40 28.98
CA ASN A 228 -11.27 20.58 29.07
C ASN A 228 -11.50 19.88 27.74
N MET A 229 -11.35 18.56 27.75
CA MET A 229 -11.61 17.70 26.59
C MET A 229 -13.12 17.67 26.32
N VAL A 230 -13.48 17.70 25.06
CA VAL A 230 -14.88 17.60 24.61
C VAL A 230 -15.08 16.25 23.95
N TYR A 231 -16.03 15.50 24.46
CA TYR A 231 -16.34 14.15 23.98
C TYR A 231 -17.70 14.12 23.28
N SER A 232 -17.74 13.48 22.10
CA SER A 232 -18.98 13.17 21.38
C SER A 232 -19.66 11.91 21.95
N ARG A 233 -18.89 11.07 22.65
CA ARG A 233 -19.34 9.83 23.30
C ARG A 233 -18.73 9.67 24.67
N SER A 234 -19.49 9.10 25.58
CA SER A 234 -18.96 8.64 26.87
C SER A 234 -18.02 7.45 26.69
N ALA A 235 -17.17 7.19 27.68
CA ALA A 235 -16.29 6.01 27.69
C ALA A 235 -17.07 4.69 27.55
N ALA A 236 -18.27 4.61 28.14
CA ALA A 236 -19.12 3.42 28.03
C ALA A 236 -19.71 3.23 26.64
N GLU A 237 -20.03 4.30 25.91
CA GLU A 237 -20.48 4.26 24.52
C GLU A 237 -19.32 3.90 23.59
N ALA A 238 -18.16 4.54 23.76
CA ALA A 238 -16.96 4.22 22.99
C ALA A 238 -16.58 2.74 23.15
N ALA A 239 -16.59 2.20 24.36
CA ALA A 239 -16.30 0.79 24.63
C ALA A 239 -17.28 -0.20 23.93
N LYS A 240 -18.53 0.21 23.66
CA LYS A 240 -19.48 -0.61 22.88
C LYS A 240 -19.22 -0.55 21.38
N ILE A 241 -18.74 0.58 20.88
CA ILE A 241 -18.47 0.81 19.45
C ILE A 241 -17.12 0.19 19.06
N GLN A 242 -16.12 0.25 19.93
CA GLN A 242 -14.76 -0.20 19.67
C GLN A 242 -14.66 -1.58 18.99
N PRO A 243 -15.34 -2.64 19.47
CA PRO A 243 -15.26 -3.95 18.81
C PRO A 243 -15.82 -3.96 17.36
N LEU A 244 -16.81 -3.12 17.08
CA LEU A 244 -17.38 -2.99 15.73
C LEU A 244 -16.41 -2.24 14.81
N PHE A 245 -15.83 -1.18 15.33
CA PHE A 245 -14.82 -0.37 14.67
C PHE A 245 -13.58 -1.22 14.32
N ASP A 246 -13.03 -1.94 15.30
CA ASP A 246 -11.87 -2.82 15.11
C ASP A 246 -12.15 -3.93 14.09
N ALA A 247 -13.32 -4.55 14.17
CA ALA A 247 -13.70 -5.63 13.24
C ALA A 247 -13.89 -5.14 11.80
N ALA A 248 -14.41 -3.92 11.61
CA ALA A 248 -14.56 -3.32 10.28
C ALA A 248 -13.18 -2.92 9.71
N ALA A 249 -12.37 -2.24 10.52
CA ALA A 249 -11.02 -1.83 10.13
C ALA A 249 -10.13 -3.03 9.80
N GLN A 250 -10.14 -4.09 10.62
CA GLN A 250 -9.29 -5.27 10.43
C GLN A 250 -9.52 -5.94 9.08
N LYS A 251 -10.77 -5.98 8.56
CA LYS A 251 -11.06 -6.52 7.23
C LYS A 251 -10.34 -5.78 6.10
N VAL A 252 -10.23 -4.45 6.23
CA VAL A 252 -9.53 -3.62 5.24
C VAL A 252 -8.02 -3.74 5.43
N ILE A 253 -7.54 -3.71 6.67
CA ILE A 253 -6.13 -3.87 7.03
C ILE A 253 -5.57 -5.18 6.48
N ASP A 254 -6.27 -6.32 6.69
CA ASP A 254 -5.84 -7.62 6.18
C ASP A 254 -5.73 -7.63 4.64
N LYS A 255 -6.69 -7.03 3.95
CA LYS A 255 -6.67 -6.91 2.49
C LYS A 255 -5.52 -6.01 2.01
N ALA A 256 -5.29 -4.89 2.69
CA ALA A 256 -4.22 -3.95 2.35
C ALA A 256 -2.83 -4.57 2.60
N LEU A 257 -2.63 -5.26 3.73
CA LEU A 257 -1.38 -5.96 4.05
C LEU A 257 -1.09 -7.15 3.13
N ALA A 258 -2.11 -7.71 2.49
CA ALA A 258 -1.95 -8.77 1.49
C ALA A 258 -1.39 -8.26 0.15
N GLN A 259 -1.35 -6.95 -0.06
CA GLN A 259 -0.83 -6.35 -1.31
C GLN A 259 0.69 -6.30 -1.32
N ASP A 260 1.29 -6.58 -2.48
CA ASP A 260 2.74 -6.71 -2.69
C ASP A 260 3.46 -5.36 -2.84
N ASN A 261 2.74 -4.27 -3.05
CA ASN A 261 3.30 -2.93 -3.27
C ASN A 261 2.46 -1.83 -2.60
N LEU A 262 3.03 -0.62 -2.50
CA LEU A 262 2.41 0.52 -1.83
C LEU A 262 1.18 1.05 -2.57
N PHE A 263 1.21 1.09 -3.90
CA PHE A 263 0.08 1.58 -4.69
C PHE A 263 -1.16 0.73 -4.45
N ASP A 264 -1.06 -0.60 -4.63
CA ASP A 264 -2.19 -1.51 -4.44
C ASP A 264 -2.68 -1.51 -2.99
N ARG A 265 -1.77 -1.32 -2.01
CA ARG A 265 -2.13 -1.20 -0.60
C ARG A 265 -2.99 0.04 -0.34
N VAL A 266 -2.58 1.19 -0.86
CA VAL A 266 -3.33 2.45 -0.74
C VAL A 266 -4.64 2.38 -1.53
N LEU A 267 -4.63 1.75 -2.71
CA LEU A 267 -5.83 1.56 -3.54
C LEU A 267 -6.90 0.75 -2.80
N VAL A 268 -6.52 -0.36 -2.16
CA VAL A 268 -7.45 -1.16 -1.33
C VAL A 268 -8.06 -0.34 -0.20
N ILE A 269 -7.29 0.54 0.44
CA ILE A 269 -7.80 1.41 1.51
C ILE A 269 -8.75 2.46 0.95
N HIS A 270 -8.36 3.11 -0.15
CA HIS A 270 -9.17 4.11 -0.85
C HIS A 270 -10.52 3.53 -1.26
N ASP A 271 -10.50 2.43 -2.01
CA ASP A 271 -11.71 1.78 -2.52
C ASP A 271 -12.61 1.31 -1.38
N ALA A 272 -12.02 0.76 -0.31
CA ALA A 272 -12.81 0.34 0.86
C ALA A 272 -13.55 1.53 1.51
N ILE A 273 -12.94 2.71 1.62
CA ILE A 273 -13.58 3.89 2.20
C ILE A 273 -14.67 4.43 1.27
N THR A 274 -14.40 4.56 -0.02
CA THR A 274 -15.38 5.08 -1.00
C THR A 274 -16.54 4.10 -1.21
N GLU A 275 -16.30 2.79 -1.19
CA GLU A 275 -17.36 1.78 -1.34
C GLU A 275 -18.26 1.63 -0.11
N MET A 276 -17.69 1.76 1.11
CA MET A 276 -18.47 1.54 2.33
C MET A 276 -19.17 2.78 2.87
N THR A 277 -18.87 3.98 2.36
CA THR A 277 -19.34 5.24 2.94
C THR A 277 -20.25 5.99 1.98
N THR A 278 -21.29 6.61 2.51
CA THR A 278 -22.13 7.57 1.79
C THR A 278 -21.97 8.95 2.41
N TYR A 279 -21.70 9.96 1.58
CA TYR A 279 -21.63 11.35 2.06
C TYR A 279 -22.99 11.82 2.58
N ASN A 280 -23.06 12.18 3.86
CA ASN A 280 -24.30 12.61 4.49
C ASN A 280 -24.11 13.84 5.40
N ALA A 281 -24.39 15.03 4.86
CA ALA A 281 -24.32 16.29 5.61
C ALA A 281 -25.28 16.38 6.82
N LYS A 282 -26.29 15.51 6.89
CA LYS A 282 -27.32 15.47 7.94
C LYS A 282 -27.07 14.37 8.99
N ALA A 283 -26.01 13.56 8.83
CA ALA A 283 -25.70 12.51 9.77
C ALA A 283 -25.41 13.07 11.19
N PRO A 284 -25.59 12.26 12.24
CA PRO A 284 -25.28 12.65 13.64
C PRO A 284 -23.79 12.95 13.87
N SER A 285 -23.43 13.22 15.13
CA SER A 285 -22.08 13.69 15.51
C SER A 285 -20.91 12.79 15.13
N TYR A 286 -21.12 11.48 14.94
CA TYR A 286 -20.09 10.54 14.46
C TYR A 286 -19.65 10.75 13.01
N LYS A 287 -20.37 11.53 12.24
CA LYS A 287 -20.08 11.80 10.83
C LYS A 287 -18.71 12.43 10.55
N SER A 288 -18.14 13.09 11.57
CA SER A 288 -16.81 13.72 11.49
C SER A 288 -15.68 12.84 12.03
N GLU A 289 -15.99 11.63 12.51
CA GLU A 289 -15.01 10.75 13.10
C GLU A 289 -14.84 9.46 12.29
N ALA A 290 -13.74 8.74 12.52
CA ALA A 290 -13.39 7.54 11.74
C ALA A 290 -14.43 6.41 11.85
N ASP A 291 -15.22 6.36 12.90
CA ASP A 291 -16.29 5.38 13.06
C ASP A 291 -17.53 5.68 12.18
N GLY A 292 -17.67 6.91 11.66
CA GLY A 292 -18.68 7.23 10.65
C GLY A 292 -18.61 6.26 9.47
N PRO A 293 -17.54 6.25 8.69
CA PRO A 293 -17.31 5.27 7.63
C PRO A 293 -17.29 3.82 8.10
N LEU A 294 -16.46 3.51 9.10
CA LEU A 294 -16.13 2.13 9.46
C LEU A 294 -17.26 1.37 10.17
N VAL A 295 -18.16 2.08 10.88
CA VAL A 295 -19.24 1.43 11.66
C VAL A 295 -20.60 1.74 11.09
N TYR A 296 -20.82 2.98 10.64
CA TYR A 296 -22.16 3.45 10.26
C TYR A 296 -22.35 3.58 8.75
N GLY A 297 -21.30 3.59 7.96
CA GLY A 297 -21.36 3.70 6.51
C GLY A 297 -21.80 5.07 5.99
N GLU A 298 -21.69 6.11 6.83
CA GLU A 298 -22.00 7.50 6.43
C GLU A 298 -21.10 8.51 7.14
N ALA A 299 -20.66 9.55 6.43
CA ALA A 299 -19.77 10.57 6.99
C ALA A 299 -19.84 11.90 6.26
N LEU A 300 -19.19 12.93 6.83
CA LEU A 300 -18.69 14.12 6.15
C LEU A 300 -17.24 13.89 5.70
N CYS A 301 -16.67 14.86 4.96
CA CYS A 301 -15.29 14.85 4.50
C CYS A 301 -14.28 14.52 5.61
N GLU A 302 -14.47 15.06 6.81
CA GLU A 302 -13.61 14.80 7.97
C GLU A 302 -13.64 13.32 8.38
N GLY A 303 -14.82 12.67 8.40
CA GLY A 303 -14.94 11.24 8.71
C GLY A 303 -14.25 10.37 7.65
N TYR A 304 -14.40 10.69 6.36
CA TYR A 304 -13.65 10.04 5.26
C TYR A 304 -12.15 10.15 5.50
N ALA A 305 -11.64 11.36 5.73
CA ALA A 305 -10.22 11.61 5.94
C ALA A 305 -9.68 10.90 7.18
N LYS A 306 -10.40 10.93 8.31
CA LYS A 306 -9.97 10.26 9.55
C LYS A 306 -9.99 8.73 9.42
N ALA A 307 -10.98 8.14 8.74
CA ALA A 307 -11.03 6.70 8.51
C ALA A 307 -9.92 6.24 7.56
N PHE A 308 -9.65 6.98 6.49
CA PHE A 308 -8.52 6.72 5.60
C PHE A 308 -7.19 6.81 6.34
N MET A 309 -6.98 7.84 7.15
CA MET A 309 -5.79 8.02 8.00
C MET A 309 -5.61 6.84 8.96
N TYR A 310 -6.68 6.41 9.64
CA TYR A 310 -6.64 5.26 10.54
C TYR A 310 -6.11 4.00 9.85
N LEU A 311 -6.67 3.68 8.69
CA LEU A 311 -6.27 2.50 7.92
C LEU A 311 -4.84 2.59 7.40
N CYS A 312 -4.42 3.76 6.89
CA CYS A 312 -3.04 3.99 6.46
C CYS A 312 -2.04 3.80 7.59
N GLN A 313 -2.28 4.43 8.75
CA GLN A 313 -1.39 4.30 9.90
C GLN A 313 -1.36 2.87 10.44
N SER A 314 -2.48 2.15 10.42
CA SER A 314 -2.57 0.75 10.84
C SER A 314 -1.71 -0.20 9.97
N VAL A 315 -1.44 0.17 8.72
CA VAL A 315 -0.57 -0.60 7.81
C VAL A 315 0.82 0.00 7.63
N GLY A 316 1.21 0.92 8.51
CA GLY A 316 2.56 1.52 8.55
C GLY A 316 2.79 2.64 7.54
N ILE A 317 1.74 3.24 6.99
CA ILE A 317 1.84 4.39 6.09
C ILE A 317 1.66 5.67 6.89
N GLN A 318 2.66 6.57 6.83
CA GLN A 318 2.51 7.92 7.38
C GLN A 318 1.36 8.64 6.68
N CYS A 319 0.38 9.07 7.47
CA CYS A 319 -0.79 9.77 6.97
C CYS A 319 -1.31 10.71 8.05
N PHE A 320 -1.74 11.92 7.66
CA PHE A 320 -2.37 12.88 8.55
C PHE A 320 -3.47 13.64 7.81
N CYS A 321 -4.40 14.25 8.56
CA CYS A 321 -5.45 15.06 7.98
C CYS A 321 -4.97 16.48 7.65
N VAL A 322 -5.52 17.03 6.60
CA VAL A 322 -5.28 18.39 6.11
C VAL A 322 -6.62 19.12 6.06
N ALA A 323 -6.69 20.29 6.68
CA ALA A 323 -7.86 21.15 6.61
C ALA A 323 -7.67 22.29 5.59
N GLY A 324 -8.76 22.67 4.95
CA GLY A 324 -8.74 23.71 3.93
C GLY A 324 -10.09 24.14 3.46
N TYR A 325 -10.15 24.59 2.22
CA TYR A 325 -11.36 25.02 1.55
C TYR A 325 -11.41 24.47 0.12
N ALA A 326 -12.52 23.87 -0.25
CA ALA A 326 -12.79 23.29 -1.57
C ALA A 326 -14.25 23.61 -2.00
N GLY A 327 -14.55 24.91 -2.16
CA GLY A 327 -15.92 25.38 -2.32
C GLY A 327 -16.66 25.60 -0.99
N GLU A 328 -16.34 24.80 0.03
CA GLU A 328 -16.75 24.89 1.44
C GLU A 328 -15.58 24.47 2.32
N ASP A 329 -15.72 24.54 3.65
CA ASP A 329 -14.72 24.01 4.57
C ASP A 329 -14.56 22.50 4.33
N HIS A 330 -13.32 22.05 4.15
CA HIS A 330 -13.03 20.71 3.68
C HIS A 330 -11.82 20.09 4.37
N MET A 331 -11.82 18.74 4.45
CA MET A 331 -10.71 17.96 4.99
C MET A 331 -10.37 16.80 4.05
N TRP A 332 -9.07 16.59 3.85
CA TRP A 332 -8.50 15.49 3.08
C TRP A 332 -7.21 14.99 3.74
N ASN A 333 -6.41 14.20 3.07
CA ASN A 333 -5.21 13.62 3.64
C ASN A 333 -3.93 14.01 2.90
N MET A 334 -2.81 14.01 3.65
CA MET A 334 -1.47 13.84 3.13
C MET A 334 -0.93 12.49 3.59
N LEU A 335 -0.32 11.73 2.66
CA LEU A 335 0.34 10.46 2.98
C LEU A 335 1.73 10.41 2.39
N GLN A 336 2.64 9.66 3.02
CA GLN A 336 4.01 9.51 2.56
C GLN A 336 4.25 8.10 2.00
N LEU A 337 4.70 8.02 0.75
CA LEU A 337 5.03 6.79 0.06
C LEU A 337 6.44 6.89 -0.52
N ASP A 338 7.33 5.96 -0.17
CA ASP A 338 8.75 5.96 -0.57
C ASP A 338 9.47 7.29 -0.27
N GLY A 339 9.13 7.94 0.84
CA GLY A 339 9.73 9.21 1.25
C GLY A 339 9.13 10.47 0.60
N GLU A 340 8.26 10.32 -0.39
CA GLU A 340 7.57 11.41 -1.09
C GLU A 340 6.15 11.62 -0.55
N TRP A 341 5.70 12.86 -0.48
CA TRP A 341 4.37 13.22 -0.01
C TRP A 341 3.38 13.35 -1.16
N TYR A 342 2.13 12.94 -0.90
CA TYR A 342 1.01 12.98 -1.84
C TYR A 342 -0.26 13.45 -1.13
N HIS A 343 -1.12 14.17 -1.84
CA HIS A 343 -2.49 14.41 -1.39
C HIS A 343 -3.39 13.23 -1.74
N MET A 344 -4.43 13.03 -0.93
CA MET A 344 -5.49 12.06 -1.14
C MET A 344 -6.83 12.64 -0.69
N ASP A 345 -7.83 12.64 -1.54
CA ASP A 345 -9.18 13.05 -1.16
C ASP A 345 -10.21 11.98 -1.52
N THR A 346 -10.46 11.09 -0.57
CA THR A 346 -11.45 10.02 -0.72
C THR A 346 -12.89 10.52 -0.75
N THR A 347 -13.16 11.74 -0.28
CA THR A 347 -14.50 12.35 -0.36
C THR A 347 -14.85 12.76 -1.79
N TRP A 348 -13.91 13.39 -2.48
CA TRP A 348 -14.12 13.82 -3.85
C TRP A 348 -14.00 12.67 -4.86
N ASP A 349 -13.34 11.59 -4.48
CA ASP A 349 -13.25 10.35 -5.26
C ASP A 349 -14.45 9.40 -5.01
N ASP A 350 -15.33 9.68 -4.03
CA ASP A 350 -16.51 8.85 -3.68
C ASP A 350 -17.51 8.66 -4.84
N SER A 351 -17.42 9.49 -5.87
CA SER A 351 -18.20 9.35 -7.11
C SER A 351 -17.71 8.23 -8.05
N GLY A 352 -16.76 7.40 -7.61
CA GLY A 352 -16.13 6.33 -8.40
C GLY A 352 -15.00 6.82 -9.29
N THR A 353 -14.34 7.91 -8.90
CA THR A 353 -13.16 8.46 -9.59
C THR A 353 -11.89 8.24 -8.76
N TYR A 354 -10.74 8.51 -9.38
CA TYR A 354 -9.42 8.50 -8.74
C TYR A 354 -8.67 9.81 -9.03
N GLU A 355 -9.43 10.89 -9.19
CA GLU A 355 -8.90 12.19 -9.61
C GLU A 355 -8.03 12.84 -8.55
N TYR A 356 -8.25 12.47 -7.28
CA TYR A 356 -7.51 12.97 -6.13
C TYR A 356 -6.68 11.89 -5.44
N PHE A 357 -6.45 10.76 -6.12
CA PHE A 357 -5.66 9.65 -5.60
C PHE A 357 -4.16 9.91 -5.76
N CYS A 358 -3.44 10.12 -4.66
CA CYS A 358 -1.98 10.34 -4.60
C CYS A 358 -1.49 11.45 -5.55
N VAL A 359 -2.11 12.62 -5.47
CA VAL A 359 -1.83 13.74 -6.40
C VAL A 359 -0.86 14.78 -5.82
N PRO A 360 -0.12 15.52 -6.68
CA PRO A 360 0.76 16.61 -6.24
C PRO A 360 0.00 17.89 -5.92
N ASP A 361 0.68 18.86 -5.26
CA ASP A 361 0.17 20.21 -4.98
C ASP A 361 -0.45 20.87 -6.22
N SER A 362 0.20 20.75 -7.37
CA SER A 362 -0.24 21.38 -8.62
C SER A 362 -1.61 20.89 -9.11
N GLN A 363 -2.01 19.68 -8.73
CA GLN A 363 -3.32 19.12 -9.05
C GLN A 363 -4.31 19.40 -7.92
N MET A 364 -3.92 19.17 -6.66
CA MET A 364 -4.78 19.43 -5.52
C MET A 364 -5.18 20.90 -5.42
N PHE A 365 -4.23 21.83 -5.52
CA PHE A 365 -4.49 23.27 -5.37
C PHE A 365 -5.07 23.95 -6.62
N ALA A 366 -5.52 23.17 -7.61
CA ALA A 366 -6.35 23.72 -8.69
C ALA A 366 -7.75 24.14 -8.18
N ASP A 367 -8.25 23.50 -7.13
CA ASP A 367 -9.58 23.69 -6.55
C ASP A 367 -9.62 23.63 -5.01
N HIS A 368 -8.51 23.29 -4.36
CA HIS A 368 -8.35 23.26 -2.91
C HIS A 368 -7.38 24.35 -2.42
N THR A 369 -7.57 24.82 -1.19
CA THR A 369 -6.64 25.72 -0.51
C THR A 369 -6.40 25.27 0.93
N LEU A 370 -5.17 25.41 1.44
CA LEU A 370 -4.77 24.99 2.78
C LEU A 370 -5.17 26.01 3.85
N ARG A 371 -5.58 25.51 5.04
CA ARG A 371 -5.84 26.29 6.27
C ARG A 371 -5.25 25.63 7.51
N ASN A 372 -4.20 24.83 7.39
CA ASN A 372 -3.59 24.14 8.52
C ASN A 372 -2.91 25.09 9.50
N THR A 373 -2.94 24.76 10.80
CA THR A 373 -2.28 25.49 11.89
C THR A 373 -0.80 25.09 12.02
N PHE A 374 -0.38 23.99 11.42
CA PHE A 374 1.00 23.51 11.36
C PHE A 374 1.48 23.38 9.91
N PRO A 375 2.80 23.37 9.65
CA PRO A 375 3.35 23.24 8.31
C PRO A 375 2.88 21.96 7.62
N VAL A 376 2.48 22.04 6.35
CA VAL A 376 2.17 20.90 5.50
C VAL A 376 3.34 20.68 4.54
N PRO A 377 3.82 19.43 4.34
CA PRO A 377 4.93 19.18 3.44
C PRO A 377 4.53 19.44 2.00
N LYS A 378 5.49 19.83 1.19
CA LYS A 378 5.29 20.04 -0.25
C LYS A 378 5.14 18.70 -0.96
N SER A 379 4.17 18.60 -1.86
CA SER A 379 3.94 17.44 -2.73
C SER A 379 4.22 17.78 -4.19
N THR A 380 5.22 17.14 -4.79
CA THR A 380 5.56 17.32 -6.21
C THR A 380 5.62 16.01 -6.97
N ALA A 381 5.58 14.88 -6.26
CA ALA A 381 5.69 13.55 -6.84
C ALA A 381 4.38 13.09 -7.49
N THR A 382 4.47 12.36 -8.59
CA THR A 382 3.34 11.79 -9.32
C THR A 382 3.41 10.27 -9.44
N LYS A 383 4.52 9.66 -8.99
CA LYS A 383 4.81 8.22 -9.14
C LYS A 383 3.65 7.30 -8.73
N TYR A 384 2.92 7.68 -7.69
CA TYR A 384 1.80 6.91 -7.13
C TYR A 384 0.44 7.48 -7.49
N SER A 385 0.34 8.53 -8.33
CA SER A 385 -0.97 8.98 -8.81
C SER A 385 -1.61 7.88 -9.66
N TYR A 386 -2.94 7.75 -9.54
CA TYR A 386 -3.68 6.71 -10.24
C TYR A 386 -3.45 6.75 -11.76
N SER A 387 -3.46 7.94 -12.33
CA SER A 387 -3.22 8.13 -13.76
C SER A 387 -1.83 7.66 -14.21
N GLU A 388 -0.79 7.92 -13.42
CA GLU A 388 0.58 7.53 -13.76
C GLU A 388 0.74 6.00 -13.68
N VAL A 389 0.28 5.37 -12.59
CA VAL A 389 0.42 3.93 -12.39
C VAL A 389 -0.40 3.13 -13.40
N MET A 390 -1.62 3.61 -13.72
CA MET A 390 -2.50 2.95 -14.68
C MET A 390 -2.19 3.31 -16.13
N GLY A 391 -1.18 4.16 -16.37
CA GLY A 391 -0.80 4.61 -17.71
C GLY A 391 -1.89 5.44 -18.40
N ILE A 392 -2.68 6.17 -17.61
CA ILE A 392 -3.79 6.97 -18.11
C ILE A 392 -3.27 8.35 -18.51
N THR A 393 -3.49 8.72 -19.78
CA THR A 393 -3.11 10.03 -20.29
C THR A 393 -4.08 11.11 -19.80
N THR A 394 -3.57 12.12 -19.09
CA THR A 394 -4.32 13.34 -18.79
C THR A 394 -4.10 14.36 -19.90
N TYR A 395 -5.15 14.67 -20.66
CA TYR A 395 -5.07 15.60 -21.77
C TYR A 395 -5.16 17.06 -21.29
N THR A 396 -4.30 17.91 -21.83
CA THR A 396 -4.19 19.32 -21.41
C THR A 396 -4.90 20.31 -22.32
N ASP A 397 -5.35 19.86 -23.50
CA ASP A 397 -6.11 20.66 -24.46
C ASP A 397 -7.25 19.85 -25.09
N VAL A 398 -8.27 20.58 -25.55
CA VAL A 398 -9.53 20.02 -26.06
C VAL A 398 -9.32 19.13 -27.30
N ASN A 399 -8.40 19.46 -28.19
CA ASN A 399 -8.22 18.71 -29.44
C ASN A 399 -7.53 17.37 -29.16
N SER A 400 -6.45 17.38 -28.36
CA SER A 400 -5.77 16.16 -27.93
C SER A 400 -6.70 15.26 -27.14
N ALA A 401 -7.52 15.82 -26.21
CA ALA A 401 -8.50 15.07 -25.45
C ALA A 401 -9.56 14.41 -26.35
N TYR A 402 -10.10 15.16 -27.31
CA TYR A 402 -11.09 14.64 -28.25
C TYR A 402 -10.54 13.52 -29.11
N ASN A 403 -9.36 13.72 -29.70
CA ASN A 403 -8.72 12.71 -30.56
C ASN A 403 -8.38 11.44 -29.77
N GLY A 404 -7.83 11.60 -28.56
CA GLY A 404 -7.54 10.47 -27.67
C GLY A 404 -8.80 9.72 -27.24
N LEU A 405 -9.92 10.43 -26.98
CA LEU A 405 -11.20 9.81 -26.69
C LEU A 405 -11.71 8.97 -27.85
N VAL A 406 -11.70 9.52 -29.08
CA VAL A 406 -12.13 8.81 -30.29
C VAL A 406 -11.30 7.56 -30.53
N GLU A 407 -9.97 7.69 -30.47
CA GLU A 407 -9.05 6.57 -30.68
C GLU A 407 -9.25 5.46 -29.63
N GLN A 408 -9.29 5.83 -28.36
CA GLN A 408 -9.42 4.88 -27.26
C GLN A 408 -10.80 4.22 -27.23
N ALA A 409 -11.87 4.97 -27.50
CA ALA A 409 -13.22 4.45 -27.57
C ALA A 409 -13.39 3.46 -28.73
N ALA A 410 -12.88 3.77 -29.91
CA ALA A 410 -12.92 2.86 -31.04
C ALA A 410 -12.09 1.57 -30.79
N LYS A 411 -10.92 1.70 -30.16
CA LYS A 411 -10.09 0.56 -29.77
C LYS A 411 -10.80 -0.33 -28.74
N ASN A 412 -11.39 0.26 -27.71
CA ASN A 412 -12.12 -0.45 -26.67
C ASN A 412 -13.33 -1.18 -27.25
N TYR A 413 -14.12 -0.50 -28.08
CA TYR A 413 -15.29 -1.07 -28.73
C TYR A 413 -14.98 -2.29 -29.58
N LYS A 414 -13.87 -2.27 -30.35
CA LYS A 414 -13.37 -3.44 -31.13
C LYS A 414 -13.00 -4.62 -30.24
N ASN A 415 -12.63 -4.37 -28.98
CA ASN A 415 -12.29 -5.38 -27.99
C ASN A 415 -13.51 -5.81 -27.12
N GLY A 416 -14.73 -5.37 -27.49
CA GLY A 416 -15.96 -5.67 -26.74
C GLY A 416 -16.12 -4.86 -25.44
N VAL A 417 -15.30 -3.82 -25.23
CA VAL A 417 -15.40 -2.90 -24.10
C VAL A 417 -16.13 -1.65 -24.58
N HIS A 418 -17.32 -1.43 -24.08
CA HIS A 418 -18.20 -0.34 -24.51
C HIS A 418 -18.00 0.95 -23.74
N GLU A 419 -17.26 0.93 -22.66
CA GLU A 419 -16.97 2.09 -21.81
C GLU A 419 -15.53 2.58 -22.00
N THR A 420 -15.38 3.92 -22.06
CA THR A 420 -14.07 4.57 -22.19
C THR A 420 -14.07 5.83 -21.34
N THR A 421 -13.12 5.91 -20.44
CA THR A 421 -12.86 7.10 -19.62
C THR A 421 -11.54 7.74 -20.03
N ILE A 422 -11.55 9.04 -20.22
CA ILE A 422 -10.35 9.85 -20.37
C ILE A 422 -10.29 10.92 -19.28
N TYR A 423 -9.06 11.28 -18.93
CA TYR A 423 -8.80 12.34 -17.96
C TYR A 423 -8.31 13.61 -18.65
N VAL A 424 -8.74 14.75 -18.15
CA VAL A 424 -8.45 16.05 -18.76
C VAL A 424 -8.05 17.07 -17.69
N LYS A 425 -7.24 18.05 -18.08
CA LYS A 425 -6.93 19.18 -17.21
C LYS A 425 -8.22 19.95 -16.89
N GLN A 426 -8.35 20.35 -15.64
CA GLN A 426 -9.48 21.19 -15.21
C GLN A 426 -9.66 22.42 -16.11
N GLY A 427 -10.90 22.78 -16.39
CA GLY A 427 -11.28 23.93 -17.18
C GLY A 427 -11.51 23.66 -18.67
N ILE A 428 -11.12 22.48 -19.21
CA ILE A 428 -11.39 22.17 -20.64
C ILE A 428 -12.63 21.30 -20.86
N MET A 429 -13.23 20.75 -19.80
CA MET A 429 -14.35 19.79 -19.90
C MET A 429 -15.55 20.33 -20.69
N ASN A 430 -16.01 21.54 -20.40
CA ASN A 430 -17.17 22.13 -21.11
C ASN A 430 -16.92 22.24 -22.63
N SER A 431 -15.71 22.65 -23.01
CA SER A 431 -15.33 22.76 -24.43
C SER A 431 -15.17 21.38 -25.07
N LEU A 432 -14.67 20.38 -24.32
CA LEU A 432 -14.58 19.00 -24.78
C LEU A 432 -15.99 18.42 -24.99
N MET A 433 -16.88 18.56 -24.04
CA MET A 433 -18.27 18.10 -24.14
C MET A 433 -19.00 18.76 -25.32
N ALA A 434 -18.81 20.07 -25.54
CA ALA A 434 -19.36 20.75 -26.69
C ALA A 434 -18.88 20.15 -28.02
N LYS A 435 -17.62 19.65 -28.07
CA LYS A 435 -17.06 18.99 -29.26
C LYS A 435 -17.59 17.57 -29.43
N VAL A 436 -17.69 16.80 -28.34
CA VAL A 436 -18.20 15.41 -28.33
C VAL A 436 -19.69 15.37 -28.70
N ASN A 437 -20.47 16.39 -28.32
CA ASN A 437 -21.89 16.47 -28.65
C ASN A 437 -22.19 16.83 -30.13
N GLN A 438 -21.19 16.96 -30.99
CA GLN A 438 -21.37 17.21 -32.42
C GLN A 438 -21.56 15.90 -33.21
N GLN A 439 -22.28 15.98 -34.32
CA GLN A 439 -22.45 14.80 -35.21
C GLN A 439 -21.11 14.23 -35.73
N GLN A 440 -20.09 15.09 -35.78
CA GLN A 440 -18.77 14.70 -36.20
C GLN A 440 -18.17 13.57 -35.31
N PHE A 441 -18.50 13.53 -34.04
CA PHE A 441 -18.00 12.48 -33.12
C PHE A 441 -18.33 11.06 -33.62
N PHE A 442 -19.55 10.83 -34.12
CA PHE A 442 -19.89 9.54 -34.72
C PHE A 442 -19.18 9.27 -36.04
N ALA A 443 -18.96 10.30 -36.86
CA ALA A 443 -18.21 10.16 -38.10
C ALA A 443 -16.76 9.74 -37.80
N ASP A 444 -16.11 10.39 -36.84
CA ASP A 444 -14.74 10.11 -36.43
C ASP A 444 -14.61 8.69 -35.81
N LEU A 445 -15.60 8.25 -35.02
CA LEU A 445 -15.64 6.86 -34.49
C LEU A 445 -15.76 5.83 -35.61
N ARG A 446 -16.61 6.09 -36.64
CA ARG A 446 -16.75 5.19 -37.80
C ARG A 446 -15.49 5.13 -38.67
N GLU A 447 -14.80 6.25 -38.83
CA GLU A 447 -13.48 6.26 -39.51
C GLU A 447 -12.46 5.38 -38.79
N GLN A 448 -12.57 5.28 -37.47
CA GLN A 448 -11.76 4.36 -36.65
C GLN A 448 -12.35 2.94 -36.57
N GLY A 449 -13.40 2.63 -37.37
CA GLY A 449 -14.01 1.29 -37.46
C GLY A 449 -14.89 0.93 -36.24
N CYS A 450 -15.54 1.90 -35.64
CA CYS A 450 -16.54 1.72 -34.58
C CYS A 450 -17.94 2.01 -35.13
N ASP A 451 -18.79 0.99 -35.19
CA ASP A 451 -20.15 1.08 -35.76
C ASP A 451 -21.24 1.34 -34.70
N SER A 452 -20.87 1.92 -33.56
CA SER A 452 -21.82 2.31 -32.52
C SER A 452 -22.87 3.30 -33.05
N ASN A 453 -24.13 3.09 -32.66
CA ASN A 453 -25.28 3.92 -33.07
C ASN A 453 -25.77 4.88 -31.99
N GLY A 454 -25.20 4.80 -30.79
CA GLY A 454 -25.56 5.64 -29.67
C GLY A 454 -24.44 5.73 -28.65
N TRP A 455 -24.54 6.70 -27.75
CA TRP A 455 -23.65 6.83 -26.61
C TRP A 455 -24.32 7.56 -25.44
N ARG A 456 -23.79 7.31 -24.25
CA ARG A 456 -24.09 8.06 -23.03
C ARG A 456 -22.79 8.59 -22.46
N SER A 457 -22.87 9.67 -21.71
CA SER A 457 -21.71 10.21 -21.00
C SER A 457 -22.02 10.53 -19.55
N SER A 458 -21.01 10.41 -18.72
CA SER A 458 -20.89 11.04 -17.42
C SER A 458 -19.57 11.82 -17.36
N SER A 459 -19.54 12.92 -16.66
CA SER A 459 -18.33 13.73 -16.55
C SER A 459 -18.23 14.39 -15.18
N THR A 460 -16.99 14.52 -14.73
CA THR A 460 -16.57 15.40 -13.63
C THR A 460 -15.89 16.64 -14.20
N SER A 461 -15.26 17.45 -13.36
CA SER A 461 -14.43 18.58 -13.84
C SER A 461 -13.16 18.11 -14.56
N LYS A 462 -12.71 16.87 -14.34
CA LYS A 462 -11.42 16.32 -14.78
C LYS A 462 -11.51 15.00 -15.55
N SER A 463 -12.64 14.33 -15.59
CA SER A 463 -12.84 13.08 -16.34
C SER A 463 -14.10 13.09 -17.19
N LEU A 464 -14.02 12.40 -18.33
CA LEU A 464 -15.14 12.14 -19.23
C LEU A 464 -15.21 10.65 -19.52
N THR A 465 -16.32 10.04 -19.12
CA THR A 465 -16.66 8.67 -19.47
C THR A 465 -17.73 8.66 -20.54
N ILE A 466 -17.52 7.90 -21.61
CA ILE A 466 -18.54 7.61 -22.61
C ILE A 466 -18.82 6.10 -22.61
N THR A 467 -20.09 5.75 -22.80
CA THR A 467 -20.55 4.39 -23.01
C THR A 467 -21.19 4.29 -24.39
N LEU A 468 -20.58 3.55 -25.31
CA LEU A 468 -21.08 3.31 -26.66
C LEU A 468 -22.17 2.23 -26.66
N THR A 469 -23.26 2.42 -27.39
CA THR A 469 -24.39 1.49 -27.45
C THR A 469 -24.69 1.00 -28.86
#